data_9c92f0cdbe65d3aab134298108e1c3e9
#
_entry.id   9c92f0cdbe65d3aab134298108e1c3e9
#
_cell.length_a   1.000
_cell.length_b   1.000
_cell.length_c   1.000
_cell.angle_alpha   90.00
_cell.angle_beta   90.00
_cell.angle_gamma   90.00
#
_symmetry.space_group_name_H-M   'P 1'
#
loop_
_entity.id
_entity.type
_entity.pdbx_description
1 polymer ?
#
loop_
_entity_poly.entity_id
_entity_poly.type
_entity_poly.pdbx_seq_one_letter_code
_entity_poly.pdbx_strand_id
1 'polypeptide(L)'
;LFGASDNPTDAAASFADTITSVIALSNTQEQLLRSLLKEGLRASPAPNEVLEYLHQEIKSSHSRSAPGLENALAPLFAQKLFEDGDIEFSPGITLLDLSSFSLSTQHIVEEVLFAALLREATCEDFPPTFLYLDELSNYTLRSSNALGRILCEGRKQGLYALLVAQSIRVFKSEQRILLQQCKYMMCFQPADEEVRMCARLISSSGGTKLTSILKSLQVGEFMVSGSVYVGDSDTPT
;
A
#
# COMPACT_ATOMS: atom_id res chain seq x y z
N LEU A 1 -7.69 -13.79 -1.78
CA LEU A 1 -8.41 -12.64 -1.26
C LEU A 1 -8.67 -12.78 0.25
N PHE A 2 -9.30 -13.87 0.67
CA PHE A 2 -9.68 -14.07 2.07
C PHE A 2 -8.63 -14.85 2.88
N GLY A 3 -7.55 -15.32 2.26
CA GLY A 3 -6.51 -16.12 2.90
C GLY A 3 -6.97 -17.50 3.31
N ALA A 4 -6.01 -18.36 3.62
CA ALA A 4 -6.27 -19.69 4.19
C ALA A 4 -6.54 -19.62 5.70
N SER A 5 -7.29 -18.62 6.18
CA SER A 5 -7.71 -18.59 7.58
C SER A 5 -8.86 -19.56 7.76
N ASP A 6 -8.66 -20.57 8.60
CA ASP A 6 -9.72 -21.53 8.98
C ASP A 6 -10.87 -20.87 9.73
N ASN A 7 -10.73 -19.59 10.08
CA ASN A 7 -11.73 -18.81 10.81
C ASN A 7 -12.39 -17.74 9.91
N PRO A 8 -13.63 -17.95 9.44
CA PRO A 8 -14.35 -16.98 8.63
C PRO A 8 -14.48 -15.59 9.27
N THR A 9 -14.45 -15.51 10.59
CA THR A 9 -14.56 -14.23 11.31
C THR A 9 -13.29 -13.39 11.13
N ASP A 10 -12.12 -14.02 11.22
CA ASP A 10 -10.83 -13.34 11.07
C ASP A 10 -10.58 -12.95 9.60
N ALA A 11 -10.97 -13.82 8.67
CA ALA A 11 -10.90 -13.52 7.24
C ALA A 11 -11.82 -12.34 6.86
N ALA A 12 -13.06 -12.32 7.38
CA ALA A 12 -13.98 -11.19 7.18
C ALA A 12 -13.44 -9.88 7.77
N ALA A 13 -12.87 -9.94 8.97
CA ALA A 13 -12.26 -8.78 9.61
C ALA A 13 -11.09 -8.24 8.81
N SER A 14 -10.16 -9.10 8.40
CA SER A 14 -8.98 -8.74 7.62
C SER A 14 -9.37 -8.12 6.27
N PHE A 15 -10.33 -8.68 5.56
CA PHE A 15 -10.79 -8.12 4.29
C PHE A 15 -11.51 -6.78 4.49
N ALA A 16 -12.36 -6.66 5.50
CA ALA A 16 -13.02 -5.40 5.82
C ALA A 16 -11.99 -4.32 6.17
N ASP A 17 -10.94 -4.63 6.95
CA ASP A 17 -9.84 -3.71 7.27
C ASP A 17 -9.11 -3.26 6.00
N THR A 18 -8.83 -4.18 5.08
CA THR A 18 -8.22 -3.89 3.79
C THR A 18 -9.07 -2.90 2.99
N ILE A 19 -10.37 -3.14 2.87
CA ILE A 19 -11.29 -2.26 2.13
C ILE A 19 -11.41 -0.89 2.82
N THR A 20 -11.58 -0.84 4.13
CA THR A 20 -11.75 0.42 4.87
C THR A 20 -10.47 1.27 4.93
N SER A 21 -9.32 0.66 4.67
CA SER A 21 -8.06 1.41 4.56
C SER A 21 -8.03 2.33 3.33
N VAL A 22 -8.75 1.98 2.26
CA VAL A 22 -8.80 2.74 1.00
C VAL A 22 -10.16 3.40 0.74
N ILE A 23 -11.25 2.79 1.18
CA ILE A 23 -12.60 3.32 1.03
C ILE A 23 -13.07 3.91 2.38
N ALA A 24 -13.42 5.19 2.36
CA ALA A 24 -13.96 5.84 3.55
C ALA A 24 -15.41 5.38 3.81
N LEU A 25 -15.60 4.54 4.81
CA LEU A 25 -16.89 4.09 5.29
C LEU A 25 -17.24 4.73 6.65
N SER A 26 -18.52 4.97 6.90
CA SER A 26 -18.99 5.28 8.24
C SER A 26 -18.96 4.05 9.13
N ASN A 27 -18.94 4.23 10.46
CA ASN A 27 -18.95 3.11 11.40
C ASN A 27 -20.11 2.14 11.17
N THR A 28 -21.29 2.65 10.78
CA THR A 28 -22.47 1.81 10.51
C THR A 28 -22.33 1.02 9.21
N GLN A 29 -21.70 1.60 8.17
CA GLN A 29 -21.40 0.90 6.93
C GLN A 29 -20.33 -0.17 7.14
N GLU A 30 -19.31 0.12 7.91
CA GLU A 30 -18.26 -0.83 8.26
C GLU A 30 -18.80 -2.02 9.05
N GLN A 31 -19.67 -1.78 10.06
CA GLN A 31 -20.31 -2.85 10.81
C GLN A 31 -21.18 -3.74 9.92
N LEU A 32 -21.95 -3.12 9.00
CA LEU A 32 -22.75 -3.87 8.04
C LEU A 32 -21.86 -4.70 7.12
N LEU A 33 -20.79 -4.13 6.56
CA LEU A 33 -19.83 -4.85 5.73
C LEU A 33 -19.25 -6.07 6.45
N ARG A 34 -18.76 -5.90 7.68
CA ARG A 34 -18.19 -6.99 8.48
C ARG A 34 -19.18 -8.11 8.76
N SER A 35 -20.43 -7.75 9.06
CA SER A 35 -21.49 -8.74 9.29
C SER A 35 -21.77 -9.57 8.05
N LEU A 36 -21.99 -8.92 6.92
CA LEU A 36 -22.30 -9.58 5.64
C LEU A 36 -21.12 -10.42 5.11
N LEU A 37 -19.89 -9.93 5.24
CA LEU A 37 -18.70 -10.72 4.89
C LEU A 37 -18.57 -11.99 5.72
N LYS A 38 -18.83 -11.91 7.02
CA LYS A 38 -18.80 -13.07 7.91
C LYS A 38 -19.86 -14.11 7.55
N GLU A 39 -21.04 -13.67 7.15
CA GLU A 39 -22.12 -14.55 6.69
C GLU A 39 -21.79 -15.17 5.34
N GLY A 40 -21.30 -14.39 4.37
CA GLY A 40 -20.88 -14.87 3.07
C GLY A 40 -19.76 -15.91 3.14
N LEU A 41 -18.72 -15.65 3.94
CA LEU A 41 -17.60 -16.59 4.13
C LEU A 41 -18.00 -17.89 4.84
N ARG A 42 -19.08 -17.87 5.63
CA ARG A 42 -19.65 -19.11 6.21
C ARG A 42 -20.44 -19.91 5.20
N ALA A 43 -21.07 -19.23 4.25
CA ALA A 43 -21.87 -19.87 3.20
C ALA A 43 -20.98 -20.46 2.10
N SER A 44 -19.94 -19.72 1.67
CA SER A 44 -18.95 -20.19 0.70
C SER A 44 -17.57 -19.56 0.97
N PRO A 45 -16.47 -20.32 0.83
CA PRO A 45 -15.12 -19.78 0.92
C PRO A 45 -14.64 -19.14 -0.40
N ALA A 46 -15.33 -19.34 -1.53
CA ALA A 46 -14.92 -18.84 -2.84
C ALA A 46 -15.07 -17.31 -2.92
N PRO A 47 -14.00 -16.54 -3.24
CA PRO A 47 -14.03 -15.08 -3.22
C PRO A 47 -15.13 -14.45 -4.05
N ASN A 48 -15.39 -14.97 -5.26
CA ASN A 48 -16.42 -14.45 -6.14
C ASN A 48 -17.82 -14.67 -5.58
N GLU A 49 -18.09 -15.85 -5.02
CA GLU A 49 -19.37 -16.16 -4.40
C GLU A 49 -19.64 -15.29 -3.17
N VAL A 50 -18.60 -15.00 -2.37
CA VAL A 50 -18.70 -14.07 -1.23
C VAL A 50 -19.03 -12.66 -1.70
N LEU A 51 -18.41 -12.17 -2.77
CA LEU A 51 -18.69 -10.84 -3.31
C LEU A 51 -20.07 -10.76 -3.95
N GLU A 52 -20.51 -11.80 -4.64
CA GLU A 52 -21.88 -11.87 -5.19
C GLU A 52 -22.91 -11.89 -4.05
N TYR A 53 -22.70 -12.72 -3.05
CA TYR A 53 -23.52 -12.74 -1.82
C TYR A 53 -23.58 -11.35 -1.18
N LEU A 54 -22.44 -10.74 -0.94
CA LEU A 54 -22.34 -9.40 -0.36
C LEU A 54 -23.17 -8.38 -1.16
N HIS A 55 -23.05 -8.38 -2.48
CA HIS A 55 -23.79 -7.46 -3.35
C HIS A 55 -25.31 -7.67 -3.28
N GLN A 56 -25.77 -8.94 -3.27
CA GLN A 56 -27.18 -9.27 -3.17
C GLN A 56 -27.76 -8.87 -1.81
N GLU A 57 -27.05 -9.16 -0.74
CA GLU A 57 -27.49 -8.85 0.63
C GLU A 57 -27.50 -7.34 0.90
N ILE A 58 -26.56 -6.58 0.37
CA ILE A 58 -26.58 -5.12 0.47
C ILE A 58 -27.82 -4.57 -0.25
N LYS A 59 -28.15 -5.05 -1.45
CA LYS A 59 -29.33 -4.62 -2.21
C LYS A 59 -30.65 -4.97 -1.53
N SER A 60 -30.73 -6.12 -0.89
CA SER A 60 -31.95 -6.57 -0.19
C SER A 60 -32.07 -5.97 1.22
N SER A 61 -31.00 -5.38 1.75
CA SER A 61 -30.95 -4.86 3.11
C SER A 61 -31.84 -3.63 3.30
N HIS A 62 -32.64 -3.64 4.34
CA HIS A 62 -33.46 -2.50 4.77
C HIS A 62 -32.67 -1.50 5.65
N SER A 63 -31.35 -1.70 5.82
CA SER A 63 -30.49 -0.79 6.55
C SER A 63 -30.37 0.56 5.84
N ARG A 64 -30.47 1.64 6.60
CA ARG A 64 -30.23 3.00 6.08
C ARG A 64 -28.81 3.19 5.53
N SER A 65 -27.88 2.35 5.95
CA SER A 65 -26.46 2.39 5.53
C SER A 65 -26.22 1.64 4.21
N ALA A 66 -27.14 0.76 3.78
CA ALA A 66 -26.95 -0.11 2.63
C ALA A 66 -26.72 0.64 1.31
N PRO A 67 -27.52 1.67 0.94
CA PRO A 67 -27.28 2.38 -0.33
C PRO A 67 -25.92 3.08 -0.39
N GLY A 68 -25.48 3.66 0.72
CA GLY A 68 -24.15 4.27 0.81
C GLY A 68 -23.01 3.25 0.73
N LEU A 69 -23.20 2.07 1.32
CA LEU A 69 -22.25 0.96 1.24
C LEU A 69 -22.19 0.39 -0.19
N GLU A 70 -23.33 0.19 -0.84
CA GLU A 70 -23.40 -0.25 -2.24
C GLU A 70 -22.63 0.69 -3.17
N ASN A 71 -22.87 1.99 -3.07
CA ASN A 71 -22.15 2.99 -3.85
C ASN A 71 -20.64 2.98 -3.58
N ALA A 72 -20.23 2.83 -2.33
CA ALA A 72 -18.82 2.80 -1.96
C ALA A 72 -18.10 1.54 -2.50
N LEU A 73 -18.79 0.41 -2.53
CA LEU A 73 -18.25 -0.86 -3.02
C LEU A 73 -18.54 -1.12 -4.52
N ALA A 74 -19.22 -0.22 -5.21
CA ALA A 74 -19.54 -0.36 -6.62
C ALA A 74 -18.34 -0.75 -7.52
N PRO A 75 -17.11 -0.23 -7.31
CA PRO A 75 -15.94 -0.67 -8.07
C PRO A 75 -15.63 -2.16 -7.93
N LEU A 76 -15.90 -2.77 -6.77
CA LEU A 76 -15.68 -4.21 -6.53
C LEU A 76 -16.70 -5.07 -7.26
N PHE A 77 -17.93 -4.58 -7.42
CA PHE A 77 -19.02 -5.33 -8.01
C PHE A 77 -19.11 -5.18 -9.53
N ALA A 78 -18.64 -4.05 -10.07
CA ALA A 78 -18.72 -3.72 -11.49
C ALA A 78 -17.82 -4.58 -12.38
N GLN A 79 -16.78 -5.17 -11.82
CA GLN A 79 -15.78 -5.96 -12.54
C GLN A 79 -15.48 -7.23 -11.74
N LYS A 80 -15.28 -8.35 -12.44
CA LYS A 80 -14.74 -9.56 -11.81
C LYS A 80 -13.25 -9.36 -11.55
N LEU A 81 -12.94 -8.60 -10.48
CA LEU A 81 -11.57 -8.24 -10.12
C LEU A 81 -10.78 -9.40 -9.53
N PHE A 82 -11.48 -10.38 -8.97
CA PHE A 82 -10.88 -11.47 -8.23
C PHE A 82 -11.45 -12.78 -8.78
N GLU A 83 -10.57 -13.64 -9.23
CA GLU A 83 -10.90 -15.01 -9.61
C GLU A 83 -10.44 -15.96 -8.49
N ASP A 84 -11.01 -17.16 -8.50
CA ASP A 84 -10.58 -18.21 -7.59
C ASP A 84 -9.21 -18.72 -8.06
N GLY A 85 -8.26 -18.76 -7.14
CA GLY A 85 -6.89 -19.19 -7.41
C GLY A 85 -5.89 -18.56 -6.45
N ASP A 86 -4.72 -19.16 -6.38
CA ASP A 86 -3.61 -18.63 -5.62
C ASP A 86 -2.77 -17.69 -6.50
N ILE A 87 -2.28 -16.60 -5.91
CA ILE A 87 -1.29 -15.76 -6.56
C ILE A 87 0.07 -16.43 -6.36
N GLU A 88 0.61 -17.01 -7.43
CA GLU A 88 1.97 -17.54 -7.42
C GLU A 88 2.96 -16.42 -7.77
N PHE A 89 3.81 -16.07 -6.82
CA PHE A 89 4.94 -15.17 -7.05
C PHE A 89 6.13 -15.98 -7.58
N SER A 90 6.24 -16.08 -8.88
CA SER A 90 7.40 -16.73 -9.51
C SER A 90 8.67 -15.88 -9.37
N PRO A 91 9.87 -16.50 -9.27
CA PRO A 91 11.13 -15.75 -9.31
C PRO A 91 11.24 -14.92 -10.59
N GLY A 92 11.69 -13.68 -10.48
CA GLY A 92 11.86 -12.77 -11.60
C GLY A 92 11.13 -11.44 -11.41
N ILE A 93 10.71 -10.83 -12.51
CA ILE A 93 9.99 -9.55 -12.50
C ILE A 93 8.51 -9.80 -12.84
N THR A 94 7.64 -9.47 -11.92
CA THR A 94 6.20 -9.45 -12.14
C THR A 94 5.74 -8.00 -12.36
N LEU A 95 5.12 -7.73 -13.50
CA LEU A 95 4.53 -6.44 -13.83
C LEU A 95 3.01 -6.54 -13.68
N LEU A 96 2.45 -5.68 -12.83
CA LEU A 96 1.01 -5.54 -12.67
C LEU A 96 0.53 -4.31 -13.44
N ASP A 97 -0.22 -4.52 -14.52
CA ASP A 97 -0.83 -3.43 -15.29
C ASP A 97 -2.26 -3.17 -14.82
N LEU A 98 -2.46 -2.02 -14.18
CA LEU A 98 -3.76 -1.56 -13.68
C LEU A 98 -4.35 -0.42 -14.53
N SER A 99 -3.74 -0.08 -15.66
CA SER A 99 -4.09 1.10 -16.48
C SER A 99 -5.53 1.07 -17.01
N SER A 100 -6.12 -0.11 -17.15
CA SER A 100 -7.51 -0.30 -17.61
C SER A 100 -8.56 0.00 -16.54
N PHE A 101 -8.17 0.12 -15.27
CA PHE A 101 -9.08 0.34 -14.16
C PHE A 101 -9.24 1.81 -13.81
N SER A 102 -10.38 2.17 -13.23
CA SER A 102 -10.57 3.48 -12.61
C SER A 102 -9.61 3.65 -11.41
N LEU A 103 -9.25 4.88 -11.08
CA LEU A 103 -8.33 5.15 -9.96
C LEU A 103 -8.81 4.54 -8.63
N SER A 104 -10.12 4.57 -8.36
CA SER A 104 -10.69 3.95 -7.16
C SER A 104 -10.54 2.43 -7.16
N THR A 105 -10.70 1.80 -8.32
CA THR A 105 -10.47 0.35 -8.48
C THR A 105 -9.00 0.00 -8.32
N GLN A 106 -8.09 0.81 -8.92
CA GLN A 106 -6.65 0.62 -8.77
C GLN A 106 -6.26 0.60 -7.29
N HIS A 107 -6.67 1.59 -6.49
CA HIS A 107 -6.37 1.66 -5.06
C HIS A 107 -6.85 0.43 -4.28
N ILE A 108 -8.01 -0.13 -4.63
CA ILE A 108 -8.53 -1.33 -3.99
C ILE A 108 -7.65 -2.54 -4.34
N VAL A 109 -7.34 -2.72 -5.62
CA VAL A 109 -6.52 -3.84 -6.09
C VAL A 109 -5.11 -3.76 -5.50
N GLU A 110 -4.51 -2.58 -5.48
CA GLU A 110 -3.19 -2.33 -4.87
C GLU A 110 -3.17 -2.73 -3.39
N GLU A 111 -4.16 -2.28 -2.63
CA GLU A 111 -4.22 -2.57 -1.20
C GLU A 111 -4.43 -4.06 -0.92
N VAL A 112 -5.29 -4.72 -1.70
CA VAL A 112 -5.49 -6.18 -1.62
C VAL A 112 -4.19 -6.92 -1.95
N LEU A 113 -3.47 -6.49 -3.00
CA LEU A 113 -2.19 -7.08 -3.38
C LEU A 113 -1.13 -6.91 -2.28
N PHE A 114 -0.98 -5.69 -1.74
CA PHE A 114 -0.01 -5.44 -0.67
C PHE A 114 -0.36 -6.21 0.62
N ALA A 115 -1.65 -6.34 0.94
CA ALA A 115 -2.09 -7.16 2.06
C ALA A 115 -1.80 -8.65 1.83
N ALA A 116 -1.98 -9.15 0.60
CA ALA A 116 -1.61 -10.51 0.23
C ALA A 116 -0.10 -10.74 0.34
N LEU A 117 0.72 -9.83 -0.20
CA LEU A 117 2.19 -9.90 -0.09
C LEU A 117 2.66 -9.94 1.37
N LEU A 118 2.09 -9.08 2.23
CA LEU A 118 2.42 -9.10 3.65
C LEU A 118 2.09 -10.44 4.32
N ARG A 119 0.99 -11.06 3.94
CA ARG A 119 0.59 -12.35 4.47
C ARG A 119 1.53 -13.45 3.98
N GLU A 120 1.78 -13.51 2.67
CA GLU A 120 2.69 -14.52 2.10
C GLU A 120 4.11 -14.39 2.65
N ALA A 121 4.58 -13.17 2.89
CA ALA A 121 5.88 -12.91 3.47
C ALA A 121 6.05 -13.42 4.92
N THR A 122 4.98 -13.87 5.58
CA THR A 122 5.09 -14.56 6.88
C THR A 122 5.44 -16.04 6.76
N CYS A 123 5.37 -16.62 5.55
CA CYS A 123 5.78 -18.00 5.30
C CYS A 123 7.31 -18.14 5.33
N GLU A 124 7.82 -19.24 5.88
CA GLU A 124 9.27 -19.45 6.06
C GLU A 124 10.05 -19.44 4.74
N ASP A 125 9.45 -19.94 3.65
CA ASP A 125 10.09 -20.06 2.34
C ASP A 125 9.81 -18.87 1.41
N PHE A 126 9.24 -17.77 1.90
CA PHE A 126 8.95 -16.62 1.04
C PHE A 126 10.25 -15.95 0.56
N PRO A 127 10.46 -15.82 -0.76
CA PRO A 127 11.69 -15.24 -1.28
C PRO A 127 11.78 -13.74 -0.99
N PRO A 128 12.99 -13.18 -0.80
CA PRO A 128 13.18 -11.74 -0.69
C PRO A 128 12.56 -11.03 -1.90
N THR A 129 11.62 -10.14 -1.64
CA THR A 129 10.81 -9.50 -2.68
C THR A 129 10.98 -7.99 -2.64
N PHE A 130 11.20 -7.39 -3.81
CA PHE A 130 11.31 -5.95 -3.99
C PHE A 130 10.07 -5.40 -4.68
N LEU A 131 9.43 -4.42 -4.04
CA LEU A 131 8.37 -3.61 -4.62
C LEU A 131 8.99 -2.37 -5.26
N TYR A 132 8.75 -2.16 -6.55
CA TYR A 132 9.07 -0.91 -7.21
C TYR A 132 7.78 -0.11 -7.41
N LEU A 133 7.68 1.05 -6.78
CA LEU A 133 6.52 1.94 -6.85
C LEU A 133 6.96 3.27 -7.45
N ASP A 134 6.62 3.48 -8.72
CA ASP A 134 6.82 4.76 -9.39
C ASP A 134 5.64 5.70 -9.08
N GLU A 135 5.92 6.99 -9.01
CA GLU A 135 4.95 8.02 -8.68
C GLU A 135 4.15 7.71 -7.41
N LEU A 136 4.86 7.63 -6.28
CA LEU A 136 4.29 7.26 -4.98
C LEU A 136 3.07 8.10 -4.56
N SER A 137 2.88 9.29 -5.14
CA SER A 137 1.70 10.13 -4.92
C SER A 137 0.38 9.48 -5.37
N ASN A 138 0.45 8.50 -6.26
CA ASN A 138 -0.73 7.76 -6.73
C ASN A 138 -1.20 6.69 -5.76
N TYR A 139 -0.38 6.33 -4.77
CA TYR A 139 -0.71 5.27 -3.82
C TYR A 139 -1.27 5.83 -2.51
N THR A 140 -2.16 5.08 -1.90
CA THR A 140 -2.62 5.40 -0.53
C THR A 140 -1.52 5.03 0.46
N LEU A 141 -0.98 6.02 1.16
CA LEU A 141 0.07 5.84 2.17
C LEU A 141 -0.44 6.25 3.55
N ARG A 142 -0.71 5.26 4.40
CA ARG A 142 -1.15 5.43 5.82
C ARG A 142 -0.45 4.37 6.67
N SER A 143 -0.21 4.66 7.93
CA SER A 143 0.38 3.67 8.87
C SER A 143 -0.50 2.44 9.07
N SER A 144 -1.81 2.57 8.86
CA SER A 144 -2.79 1.50 9.03
C SER A 144 -2.98 0.62 7.81
N ASN A 145 -2.56 1.06 6.61
CA ASN A 145 -2.73 0.28 5.40
C ASN A 145 -1.55 -0.67 5.12
N ALA A 146 -1.72 -1.58 4.16
CA ALA A 146 -0.73 -2.61 3.87
C ALA A 146 0.61 -2.02 3.41
N LEU A 147 0.62 -1.00 2.53
CA LEU A 147 1.84 -0.34 2.10
C LEU A 147 2.59 0.32 3.27
N GLY A 148 1.88 1.03 4.15
CA GLY A 148 2.50 1.62 5.34
C GLY A 148 3.11 0.58 6.26
N ARG A 149 2.47 -0.58 6.42
CA ARG A 149 3.01 -1.72 7.19
C ARG A 149 4.24 -2.34 6.52
N ILE A 150 4.24 -2.46 5.19
CA ILE A 150 5.43 -2.91 4.44
C ILE A 150 6.63 -1.99 4.71
N LEU A 151 6.43 -0.67 4.70
CA LEU A 151 7.50 0.29 4.98
C LEU A 151 8.02 0.19 6.42
N CYS A 152 7.16 -0.08 7.40
CA CYS A 152 7.55 -0.15 8.80
C CYS A 152 8.16 -1.51 9.19
N GLU A 153 7.64 -2.60 8.66
CA GLU A 153 7.90 -3.96 9.15
C GLU A 153 8.40 -4.93 8.09
N GLY A 154 8.16 -4.65 6.80
CA GLY A 154 8.37 -5.58 5.69
C GLY A 154 9.79 -6.15 5.62
N ARG A 155 10.81 -5.36 6.00
CA ARG A 155 12.19 -5.83 6.04
C ARG A 155 12.38 -7.08 6.90
N LYS A 156 11.64 -7.22 7.99
CA LYS A 156 11.73 -8.41 8.88
C LYS A 156 11.20 -9.67 8.20
N GLN A 157 10.37 -9.47 7.18
CA GLN A 157 9.70 -10.51 6.41
C GLN A 157 10.30 -10.65 4.99
N GLY A 158 11.47 -10.06 4.72
CA GLY A 158 12.08 -10.12 3.40
C GLY A 158 11.43 -9.22 2.34
N LEU A 159 10.54 -8.31 2.72
CA LEU A 159 9.94 -7.32 1.81
C LEU A 159 10.73 -6.02 1.83
N TYR A 160 11.07 -5.54 0.65
CA TYR A 160 11.79 -4.29 0.44
C TYR A 160 10.99 -3.42 -0.54
N ALA A 161 11.12 -2.10 -0.42
CA ALA A 161 10.45 -1.18 -1.32
C ALA A 161 11.42 -0.14 -1.88
N LEU A 162 11.36 0.09 -3.20
CA LEU A 162 11.95 1.23 -3.88
C LEU A 162 10.81 2.16 -4.28
N LEU A 163 10.80 3.35 -3.67
CA LEU A 163 9.73 4.33 -3.82
C LEU A 163 10.26 5.52 -4.60
N VAL A 164 9.56 5.92 -5.65
CA VAL A 164 9.90 7.08 -6.45
C VAL A 164 8.78 8.12 -6.35
N ALA A 165 9.14 9.37 -6.13
CA ALA A 165 8.21 10.48 -6.10
C ALA A 165 8.82 11.73 -6.74
N GLN A 166 8.04 12.46 -7.50
CA GLN A 166 8.49 13.69 -8.18
C GLN A 166 8.52 14.88 -7.23
N SER A 167 7.63 14.89 -6.24
CA SER A 167 7.49 16.01 -5.29
C SER A 167 7.21 15.51 -3.88
N ILE A 168 7.89 16.10 -2.90
CA ILE A 168 7.64 15.81 -1.49
C ILE A 168 6.45 16.60 -0.91
N ARG A 169 6.03 17.66 -1.59
CA ARG A 169 4.94 18.54 -1.13
C ARG A 169 3.58 17.89 -1.17
N VAL A 170 3.38 16.92 -2.07
CA VAL A 170 2.11 16.18 -2.19
C VAL A 170 1.80 15.35 -0.95
N PHE A 171 2.83 14.98 -0.18
CA PHE A 171 2.67 14.16 1.02
C PHE A 171 2.33 15.00 2.24
N LYS A 172 1.31 14.57 3.00
CA LYS A 172 0.97 15.14 4.31
C LYS A 172 2.07 14.84 5.34
N SER A 173 2.07 15.55 6.46
CA SER A 173 3.05 15.36 7.53
C SER A 173 3.16 13.90 8.01
N GLU A 174 2.04 13.22 8.19
CA GLU A 174 1.99 11.81 8.61
C GLU A 174 2.64 10.88 7.59
N GLN A 175 2.39 11.11 6.30
CA GLN A 175 3.01 10.34 5.21
C GLN A 175 4.52 10.57 5.15
N ARG A 176 4.98 11.80 5.35
CA ARG A 176 6.41 12.11 5.42
C ARG A 176 7.11 11.41 6.58
N ILE A 177 6.43 11.22 7.72
CA ILE A 177 6.94 10.43 8.84
C ILE A 177 7.15 8.96 8.43
N LEU A 178 6.24 8.39 7.66
CA LEU A 178 6.40 7.03 7.11
C LEU A 178 7.59 6.95 6.14
N LEU A 179 7.75 7.95 5.27
CA LEU A 179 8.89 8.01 4.35
C LEU A 179 10.25 8.11 5.07
N GLN A 180 10.29 8.68 6.27
CA GLN A 180 11.50 8.71 7.10
C GLN A 180 11.92 7.32 7.63
N GLN A 181 11.07 6.29 7.52
CA GLN A 181 11.43 4.90 7.82
C GLN A 181 12.32 4.28 6.73
N CYS A 182 12.41 4.90 5.55
CA CYS A 182 13.30 4.43 4.50
C CYS A 182 14.75 4.51 4.96
N LYS A 183 15.47 3.38 4.86
CA LYS A 183 16.88 3.29 5.26
C LYS A 183 17.79 4.14 4.38
N TYR A 184 17.44 4.25 3.11
CA TYR A 184 18.16 5.03 2.11
C TYR A 184 17.22 6.03 1.48
N MET A 185 17.71 7.22 1.24
CA MET A 185 17.00 8.25 0.51
C MET A 185 17.93 8.89 -0.49
N MET A 186 17.50 8.92 -1.75
CA MET A 186 18.15 9.65 -2.83
C MET A 186 17.33 10.89 -3.16
N CYS A 187 17.98 12.05 -3.16
CA CYS A 187 17.34 13.31 -3.51
C CYS A 187 18.10 13.96 -4.65
N PHE A 188 17.48 14.04 -5.81
CA PHE A 188 17.96 14.84 -6.93
C PHE A 188 17.69 16.31 -6.68
N GLN A 189 18.09 17.21 -7.58
CA GLN A 189 17.84 18.64 -7.43
C GLN A 189 16.32 18.89 -7.24
N PRO A 190 15.88 19.31 -6.04
CA PRO A 190 14.47 19.61 -5.80
C PRO A 190 14.12 21.02 -6.29
N ALA A 191 12.83 21.27 -6.51
CA ALA A 191 12.36 22.64 -6.72
C ALA A 191 12.72 23.54 -5.53
N ASP A 192 12.99 24.81 -5.77
CA ASP A 192 13.44 25.78 -4.74
C ASP A 192 12.55 25.79 -3.48
N GLU A 193 11.26 25.62 -3.66
CA GLU A 193 10.27 25.60 -2.59
C GLU A 193 10.33 24.33 -1.74
N GLU A 194 10.91 23.25 -2.27
CA GLU A 194 11.00 21.93 -1.61
C GLU A 194 12.33 21.69 -0.93
N VAL A 195 13.36 22.44 -1.28
CA VAL A 195 14.73 22.26 -0.78
C VAL A 195 14.80 22.10 0.73
N ARG A 196 14.07 22.92 1.48
CA ARG A 196 14.07 22.85 2.96
C ARG A 196 13.38 21.56 3.47
N MET A 197 12.36 21.09 2.76
CA MET A 197 11.67 19.85 3.12
C MET A 197 12.56 18.65 2.83
N CYS A 198 13.17 18.59 1.66
CA CYS A 198 14.12 17.54 1.28
C CYS A 198 15.31 17.51 2.25
N ALA A 199 15.88 18.67 2.58
CA ALA A 199 16.96 18.75 3.54
C ALA A 199 16.60 18.17 4.92
N ARG A 200 15.37 18.40 5.41
CA ARG A 200 14.87 17.84 6.68
C ARG A 200 14.60 16.34 6.62
N LEU A 201 14.23 15.82 5.46
CA LEU A 201 14.06 14.38 5.28
C LEU A 201 15.42 13.66 5.29
N ILE A 202 16.42 14.25 4.64
CA ILE A 202 17.79 13.71 4.58
C ILE A 202 18.47 13.78 5.96
N SER A 203 18.27 14.87 6.67
CA SER A 203 18.85 15.07 8.00
C SER A 203 17.90 15.88 8.89
N SER A 204 17.63 15.38 10.07
CA SER A 204 16.78 16.06 11.08
C SER A 204 17.31 17.43 11.47
N SER A 205 18.63 17.64 11.38
CA SER A 205 19.28 18.94 11.65
C SER A 205 19.16 19.93 10.47
N GLY A 206 18.84 19.45 9.25
CA GLY A 206 18.47 20.20 8.03
C GLY A 206 19.14 21.56 7.87
N GLY A 207 20.48 21.63 8.02
CA GLY A 207 21.20 22.90 8.11
C GLY A 207 21.28 23.65 6.77
N THR A 208 21.63 24.94 6.83
CA THR A 208 21.83 25.83 5.66
C THR A 208 22.81 25.24 4.64
N LYS A 209 23.81 24.50 5.09
CA LYS A 209 24.78 23.80 4.21
C LYS A 209 24.09 22.77 3.32
N LEU A 210 23.16 21.97 3.86
CA LEU A 210 22.44 20.94 3.11
C LEU A 210 21.51 21.56 2.04
N THR A 211 20.83 22.64 2.40
CA THR A 211 19.99 23.38 1.46
C THR A 211 20.81 23.99 0.32
N SER A 212 22.01 24.49 0.59
CA SER A 212 22.90 25.02 -0.46
C SER A 212 23.37 23.93 -1.41
N ILE A 213 23.75 22.76 -0.87
CA ILE A 213 24.17 21.62 -1.69
C ILE A 213 23.03 21.15 -2.59
N LEU A 214 21.82 20.94 -2.05
CA LEU A 214 20.66 20.49 -2.81
C LEU A 214 20.32 21.44 -3.97
N LYS A 215 20.48 22.75 -3.76
CA LYS A 215 20.27 23.75 -4.82
C LYS A 215 21.33 23.74 -5.92
N SER A 216 22.55 23.32 -5.60
CA SER A 216 23.67 23.32 -6.54
C SER A 216 23.79 22.04 -7.36
N LEU A 217 23.01 21.01 -7.06
CA LEU A 217 23.00 19.75 -7.80
C LEU A 217 22.68 20.00 -9.29
N GLN A 218 23.40 19.31 -10.15
CA GLN A 218 23.18 19.33 -11.60
C GLN A 218 22.34 18.12 -12.04
N VAL A 219 21.94 18.10 -13.29
CA VAL A 219 21.24 16.95 -13.89
C VAL A 219 22.09 15.68 -13.73
N GLY A 220 21.52 14.64 -13.13
CA GLY A 220 22.20 13.37 -12.84
C GLY A 220 22.96 13.35 -11.51
N GLU A 221 23.07 14.48 -10.81
CA GLU A 221 23.63 14.52 -9.46
C GLU A 221 22.52 14.34 -8.41
N PHE A 222 22.85 13.67 -7.33
CA PHE A 222 21.93 13.44 -6.22
C PHE A 222 22.67 13.40 -4.89
N MET A 223 21.92 13.61 -3.84
CA MET A 223 22.36 13.43 -2.46
C MET A 223 21.78 12.15 -1.89
N VAL A 224 22.60 11.34 -1.22
CA VAL A 224 22.17 10.11 -0.55
C VAL A 224 22.21 10.32 0.95
N SER A 225 21.17 9.85 1.62
CA SER A 225 21.14 9.62 3.08
C SER A 225 21.06 8.12 3.33
N GLY A 226 21.85 7.63 4.28
CA GLY A 226 21.96 6.22 4.63
C GLY A 226 23.43 5.74 4.58
N SER A 227 23.65 4.48 4.92
CA SER A 227 24.98 3.87 4.84
C SER A 227 25.31 3.50 3.40
N VAL A 228 26.27 4.17 2.79
CA VAL A 228 26.70 3.96 1.40
C VAL A 228 28.08 3.34 1.43
N TYR A 229 28.29 2.31 0.62
CA TYR A 229 29.60 1.71 0.40
C TYR A 229 30.23 2.35 -0.85
N VAL A 230 31.46 2.82 -0.73
CA VAL A 230 32.20 3.43 -1.83
C VAL A 230 33.41 2.55 -2.15
N GLY A 231 33.43 2.01 -3.35
CA GLY A 231 34.50 1.12 -3.82
C GLY A 231 34.53 -0.25 -3.11
N ASP A 232 35.69 -0.91 -3.12
CA ASP A 232 35.90 -2.24 -2.52
C ASP A 232 36.05 -2.22 -0.99
N SER A 233 35.72 -1.12 -0.32
CA SER A 233 35.84 -1.05 1.14
C SER A 233 34.57 -1.60 1.78
N ASP A 234 34.74 -2.58 2.66
CA ASP A 234 33.65 -3.15 3.47
C ASP A 234 33.11 -2.20 4.57
N THR A 235 33.67 -1.01 4.68
CA THR A 235 33.27 -0.01 5.67
C THR A 235 32.36 1.05 5.05
N PRO A 236 31.16 1.30 5.61
CA PRO A 236 30.30 2.39 5.18
C PRO A 236 30.93 3.75 5.46
N THR A 237 30.81 4.68 4.53
CA THR A 237 31.25 6.08 4.67
C THR A 237 30.12 6.97 5.18
#